data_18f5ed70fdb15c187dd5da52161934b5
#
_entry.id   18f5ed70fdb15c187dd5da52161934b5
#
_cell.length_a   1.000
_cell.length_b   1.000
_cell.length_c   1.000
_cell.angle_alpha   90.00
_cell.angle_beta   90.00
_cell.angle_gamma   90.00
#
_symmetry.space_group_name_H-M   'P 1'
#
loop_
_entity.id
_entity.type
_entity.pdbx_description
1 polymer ?
#
loop_
_entity_poly.entity_id
_entity_poly.type
_entity_poly.pdbx_seq_one_letter_code
_entity_poly.pdbx_strand_id
1 'polypeptide(L)'
;MKEYLENVRCVAPLIHNITNYVTANDVANVLLACGASPIMADEEAEGEEITAHCMGLNLNLGTLNQKKIPAMQKAGKMANKLGHVVVLDPVGVGASSFRKQTAEQLLKEVRFDAIRGNISEIKTLASLCGT
;
A
#
# COMPACT_ATOMS: atom_id res chain seq x y z
N MET A 1 8.36 -20.81 0.90
CA MET A 1 9.02 -19.59 0.37
C MET A 1 9.39 -19.72 -1.11
N LYS A 2 10.18 -20.74 -1.48
CA LYS A 2 10.60 -20.95 -2.88
C LYS A 2 9.42 -21.04 -3.86
N GLU A 3 8.39 -21.81 -3.51
CA GLU A 3 7.19 -22.00 -4.31
C GLU A 3 6.44 -20.68 -4.57
N TYR A 4 6.28 -19.83 -3.55
CA TYR A 4 5.63 -18.53 -3.69
C TYR A 4 6.41 -17.59 -4.62
N LEU A 5 7.75 -17.60 -4.51
CA LEU A 5 8.60 -16.80 -5.38
C LEU A 5 8.56 -17.30 -6.84
N GLU A 6 8.52 -18.61 -7.03
CA GLU A 6 8.35 -19.22 -8.36
C GLU A 6 6.99 -18.83 -8.98
N ASN A 7 5.92 -18.82 -8.20
CA ASN A 7 4.61 -18.36 -8.65
C ASN A 7 4.64 -16.88 -9.06
N VAL A 8 5.27 -16.02 -8.29
CA VAL A 8 5.42 -14.60 -8.67
C VAL A 8 6.16 -14.47 -10.01
N ARG A 9 7.24 -15.22 -10.19
CA ARG A 9 7.99 -15.20 -11.45
C ARG A 9 7.19 -15.72 -12.65
N CYS A 10 6.36 -16.73 -12.45
CA CYS A 10 5.50 -17.27 -13.51
C CYS A 10 4.39 -16.30 -13.90
N VAL A 11 3.76 -15.67 -12.93
CA VAL A 11 2.63 -14.75 -13.15
C VAL A 11 3.12 -13.37 -13.57
N ALA A 12 4.30 -12.94 -13.09
CA ALA A 12 4.86 -11.60 -13.27
C ALA A 12 3.84 -10.49 -12.98
N PRO A 13 3.25 -10.46 -11.77
CA PRO A 13 2.13 -9.58 -11.46
C PRO A 13 2.54 -8.11 -11.53
N LEU A 14 1.63 -7.28 -12.03
CA LEU A 14 1.76 -5.84 -11.99
C LEU A 14 1.29 -5.33 -10.63
N ILE A 15 2.13 -4.59 -9.90
CA ILE A 15 1.87 -4.10 -8.56
C ILE A 15 1.88 -2.57 -8.55
N HIS A 16 0.75 -1.99 -8.18
CA HIS A 16 0.62 -0.55 -7.97
C HIS A 16 1.19 -0.17 -6.59
N ASN A 17 2.07 0.82 -6.56
CA ASN A 17 2.69 1.32 -5.34
C ASN A 17 2.42 2.80 -5.17
N ILE A 18 1.73 3.16 -4.09
CA ILE A 18 1.67 4.51 -3.56
C ILE A 18 2.54 4.50 -2.30
N THR A 19 3.81 4.86 -2.47
CA THR A 19 4.82 4.66 -1.45
C THR A 19 5.57 5.96 -1.12
N ASN A 20 6.53 5.87 -0.21
CA ASN A 20 7.34 7.01 0.20
C ASN A 20 8.49 7.28 -0.80
N TYR A 21 8.94 8.54 -0.84
CA TYR A 21 9.98 8.96 -1.77
C TYR A 21 11.40 8.54 -1.36
N VAL A 22 11.58 8.12 -0.10
CA VAL A 22 12.90 7.70 0.41
C VAL A 22 13.28 6.33 -0.14
N THR A 23 12.32 5.41 -0.22
CA THR A 23 12.55 4.00 -0.58
C THR A 23 11.81 3.57 -1.85
N ALA A 24 11.24 4.50 -2.62
CA ALA A 24 10.48 4.16 -3.83
C ALA A 24 11.31 3.33 -4.83
N ASN A 25 12.56 3.73 -5.06
CA ASN A 25 13.46 3.00 -5.93
C ASN A 25 13.81 1.59 -5.40
N ASP A 26 14.01 1.46 -4.10
CA ASP A 26 14.29 0.16 -3.47
C ASP A 26 13.09 -0.79 -3.59
N VAL A 27 11.88 -0.27 -3.36
CA VAL A 27 10.63 -1.04 -3.52
C VAL A 27 10.49 -1.54 -4.95
N ALA A 28 10.69 -0.67 -5.94
CA ALA A 28 10.63 -1.04 -7.35
C ALA A 28 11.67 -2.13 -7.68
N ASN A 29 12.90 -1.97 -7.23
CA ASN A 29 13.98 -2.93 -7.48
C ASN A 29 13.75 -4.29 -6.80
N VAL A 30 13.22 -4.31 -5.58
CA VAL A 30 12.89 -5.57 -4.88
C VAL A 30 11.77 -6.31 -5.60
N LEU A 31 10.72 -5.61 -6.03
CA LEU A 31 9.63 -6.22 -6.80
C LEU A 31 10.13 -6.80 -8.13
N LEU A 32 10.97 -6.08 -8.85
CA LEU A 32 11.62 -6.57 -10.08
C LEU A 32 12.47 -7.81 -9.81
N ALA A 33 13.28 -7.79 -8.75
CA ALA A 33 14.10 -8.93 -8.36
C ALA A 33 13.29 -10.17 -8.00
N CYS A 34 12.09 -9.99 -7.45
CA CYS A 34 11.14 -11.07 -7.17
C CYS A 34 10.43 -11.59 -8.42
N GLY A 35 10.50 -10.89 -9.55
CA GLY A 35 9.82 -11.25 -10.79
C GLY A 35 8.48 -10.56 -11.00
N ALA A 36 8.11 -9.60 -10.15
CA ALA A 36 6.94 -8.75 -10.34
C ALA A 36 7.28 -7.50 -11.17
N SER A 37 6.25 -6.78 -11.60
CA SER A 37 6.38 -5.52 -12.34
C SER A 37 5.78 -4.37 -11.52
N PRO A 38 6.59 -3.45 -10.98
CA PRO A 38 6.10 -2.33 -10.19
C PRO A 38 5.62 -1.17 -11.06
N ILE A 39 4.51 -0.54 -10.66
CA ILE A 39 4.12 0.80 -11.08
C ILE A 39 4.15 1.71 -9.87
N MET A 40 4.90 2.82 -9.97
CA MET A 40 5.01 3.85 -8.94
C MET A 40 4.15 5.05 -9.37
N ALA A 41 2.92 5.14 -8.85
CA ALA A 41 1.97 6.19 -9.24
C ALA A 41 1.17 6.66 -8.03
N ASP A 42 1.25 7.95 -7.72
CA ASP A 42 0.57 8.58 -6.57
C ASP A 42 -0.34 9.75 -6.96
N GLU A 43 -0.59 9.92 -8.26
CA GLU A 43 -1.51 10.94 -8.77
C GLU A 43 -2.96 10.46 -8.66
N GLU A 44 -3.80 11.26 -8.02
CA GLU A 44 -5.21 10.95 -7.81
C GLU A 44 -5.96 10.69 -9.12
N ALA A 45 -5.63 11.45 -10.17
CA ALA A 45 -6.35 11.40 -11.45
C ALA A 45 -6.19 10.06 -12.18
N GLU A 46 -5.09 9.32 -11.94
CA GLU A 46 -4.82 8.05 -12.59
C GLU A 46 -4.91 6.82 -11.66
N GLY A 47 -5.02 7.04 -10.33
CA GLY A 47 -4.90 5.99 -9.33
C GLY A 47 -5.85 4.81 -9.54
N GLU A 48 -7.11 5.07 -9.86
CA GLU A 48 -8.11 4.03 -10.10
C GLU A 48 -7.81 3.23 -11.37
N GLU A 49 -7.44 3.91 -12.46
CA GLU A 49 -7.11 3.28 -13.72
C GLU A 49 -5.87 2.40 -13.61
N ILE A 50 -4.82 2.91 -12.99
CA ILE A 50 -3.59 2.14 -12.71
C ILE A 50 -3.91 0.91 -11.86
N THR A 51 -4.66 1.08 -10.77
CA THR A 51 -5.06 -0.04 -9.89
C THR A 51 -5.86 -1.10 -10.65
N ALA A 52 -6.74 -0.69 -11.56
CA ALA A 52 -7.56 -1.61 -12.34
C ALA A 52 -6.72 -2.54 -13.25
N HIS A 53 -5.58 -2.07 -13.73
CA HIS A 53 -4.65 -2.88 -14.53
C HIS A 53 -3.69 -3.74 -13.71
N CYS A 54 -3.61 -3.51 -12.39
CA CYS A 54 -2.71 -4.22 -11.49
C CYS A 54 -3.36 -5.46 -10.87
N MET A 55 -2.55 -6.30 -10.23
CA MET A 55 -3.00 -7.47 -9.46
C MET A 55 -2.89 -7.26 -7.96
N GLY A 56 -2.18 -6.24 -7.52
CA GLY A 56 -2.00 -5.89 -6.12
C GLY A 56 -1.71 -4.41 -5.93
N LEU A 57 -1.97 -3.93 -4.71
CA LEU A 57 -1.77 -2.54 -4.30
C LEU A 57 -0.99 -2.48 -3.00
N ASN A 58 0.06 -1.70 -2.98
CA ASN A 58 0.88 -1.40 -1.81
C ASN A 58 0.73 0.07 -1.43
N LEU A 59 0.22 0.33 -0.23
CA LEU A 59 0.07 1.66 0.36
C LEU A 59 1.06 1.85 1.51
N ASN A 60 1.86 2.90 1.45
CA ASN A 60 2.87 3.21 2.46
C ASN A 60 2.73 4.67 2.90
N LEU A 61 2.63 4.89 4.22
CA LEU A 61 2.40 6.21 4.82
C LEU A 61 3.68 7.04 5.05
N GLY A 62 4.83 6.58 4.58
CA GLY A 62 6.06 7.38 4.61
C GLY A 62 5.96 8.60 3.70
N THR A 63 6.65 9.69 4.02
CA THR A 63 6.56 10.98 3.31
C THR A 63 5.13 11.37 2.93
N LEU A 64 4.20 11.17 3.89
CA LEU A 64 2.77 11.42 3.68
C LEU A 64 2.51 12.91 3.42
N ASN A 65 1.62 13.19 2.48
CA ASN A 65 1.14 14.55 2.20
C ASN A 65 -0.34 14.52 1.80
N GLN A 66 -0.99 15.69 1.83
CA GLN A 66 -2.43 15.83 1.56
C GLN A 66 -2.85 15.29 0.19
N LYS A 67 -1.99 15.42 -0.82
CA LYS A 67 -2.30 15.02 -2.20
C LYS A 67 -2.34 13.50 -2.38
N LYS A 68 -1.56 12.75 -1.59
CA LYS A 68 -1.53 11.28 -1.65
C LYS A 68 -2.79 10.64 -1.07
N ILE A 69 -3.43 11.27 -0.11
CA ILE A 69 -4.56 10.67 0.62
C ILE A 69 -5.72 10.29 -0.30
N PRO A 70 -6.23 11.19 -1.15
CA PRO A 70 -7.27 10.83 -2.12
C PRO A 70 -6.85 9.73 -3.09
N ALA A 71 -5.60 9.74 -3.55
CA ALA A 71 -5.06 8.68 -4.41
C ALA A 71 -5.09 7.32 -3.71
N MET A 72 -4.64 7.25 -2.46
CA MET A 72 -4.67 6.03 -1.64
C MET A 72 -6.09 5.50 -1.43
N GLN A 73 -7.04 6.39 -1.12
CA GLN A 73 -8.45 6.04 -0.91
C GLN A 73 -9.09 5.48 -2.17
N LYS A 74 -8.93 6.16 -3.30
CA LYS A 74 -9.48 5.74 -4.60
C LYS A 74 -8.87 4.41 -5.07
N ALA A 75 -7.54 4.30 -5.02
CA ALA A 75 -6.84 3.08 -5.38
C ALA A 75 -7.26 1.90 -4.47
N GLY A 76 -7.33 2.12 -3.16
CA GLY A 76 -7.75 1.11 -2.19
C GLY A 76 -9.17 0.60 -2.43
N LYS A 77 -10.11 1.51 -2.65
CA LYS A 77 -11.51 1.16 -2.98
C LYS A 77 -11.60 0.39 -4.29
N MET A 78 -10.88 0.82 -5.32
CA MET A 78 -10.85 0.11 -6.60
C MET A 78 -10.25 -1.28 -6.46
N ALA A 79 -9.15 -1.43 -5.75
CA ALA A 79 -8.54 -2.73 -5.47
C ALA A 79 -9.52 -3.67 -4.74
N ASN A 80 -10.23 -3.17 -3.72
CA ASN A 80 -11.25 -3.94 -3.01
C ASN A 80 -12.40 -4.36 -3.92
N LYS A 81 -12.88 -3.47 -4.77
CA LYS A 81 -13.96 -3.75 -5.75
C LYS A 81 -13.57 -4.88 -6.72
N LEU A 82 -12.30 -4.92 -7.11
CA LEU A 82 -11.78 -5.91 -8.06
C LEU A 82 -11.24 -7.18 -7.38
N GLY A 83 -11.21 -7.23 -6.04
CA GLY A 83 -10.68 -8.37 -5.30
C GLY A 83 -9.16 -8.49 -5.34
N HIS A 84 -8.46 -7.38 -5.58
CA HIS A 84 -7.00 -7.36 -5.56
C HIS A 84 -6.45 -7.36 -4.13
N VAL A 85 -5.26 -7.93 -3.94
CA VAL A 85 -4.57 -7.92 -2.66
C VAL A 85 -4.10 -6.50 -2.33
N VAL A 86 -4.39 -6.05 -1.10
CA VAL A 86 -3.99 -4.71 -0.62
C VAL A 86 -3.14 -4.84 0.63
N VAL A 87 -1.96 -4.24 0.60
CA VAL A 87 -1.02 -4.21 1.72
C VAL A 87 -0.86 -2.78 2.23
N LEU A 88 -0.88 -2.60 3.56
CA LEU A 88 -0.60 -1.32 4.22
C LEU A 88 0.73 -1.40 4.98
N ASP A 89 1.58 -0.42 4.76
CA ASP A 89 2.76 -0.14 5.57
C ASP A 89 2.58 1.23 6.27
N PRO A 90 2.16 1.24 7.55
CA PRO A 90 1.80 2.45 8.27
C PRO A 90 3.01 3.19 8.83
N VAL A 91 4.01 3.46 8.01
CA VAL A 91 5.26 4.10 8.41
C VAL A 91 5.05 5.32 9.29
N GLY A 92 5.57 5.26 10.52
CA GLY A 92 5.53 6.37 11.45
C GLY A 92 4.13 6.81 11.88
N VAL A 93 3.14 5.92 11.86
CA VAL A 93 1.74 6.24 12.19
C VAL A 93 1.58 6.87 13.58
N GLY A 94 2.45 6.54 14.52
CA GLY A 94 2.46 7.12 15.86
C GLY A 94 3.08 8.53 15.95
N ALA A 95 3.75 9.00 14.91
CA ALA A 95 4.57 10.22 14.96
C ALA A 95 3.76 11.53 14.93
N SER A 96 2.55 11.53 14.37
CA SER A 96 1.72 12.74 14.27
C SER A 96 0.23 12.44 14.23
N SER A 97 -0.58 13.42 14.61
CA SER A 97 -2.05 13.35 14.48
C SER A 97 -2.47 13.17 13.02
N PHE A 98 -1.80 13.83 12.10
CA PHE A 98 -2.06 13.72 10.67
C PHE A 98 -1.94 12.28 10.16
N ARG A 99 -0.87 11.57 10.54
CA ARG A 99 -0.68 10.17 10.16
C ARG A 99 -1.70 9.23 10.80
N LYS A 100 -2.02 9.47 12.10
CA LYS A 100 -3.05 8.69 12.81
C LYS A 100 -4.41 8.84 12.16
N GLN A 101 -4.84 10.06 11.87
CA GLN A 101 -6.13 10.34 11.24
C GLN A 101 -6.21 9.72 9.83
N THR A 102 -5.14 9.83 9.04
CA THR A 102 -5.08 9.21 7.72
C THR A 102 -5.18 7.68 7.81
N ALA A 103 -4.43 7.06 8.72
CA ALA A 103 -4.48 5.62 8.93
C ALA A 103 -5.89 5.17 9.36
N GLU A 104 -6.51 5.86 10.32
CA GLU A 104 -7.87 5.58 10.76
C GLU A 104 -8.88 5.68 9.61
N GLN A 105 -8.76 6.71 8.79
CA GLN A 105 -9.63 6.90 7.62
C GLN A 105 -9.45 5.77 6.60
N LEU A 106 -8.21 5.42 6.28
CA LEU A 106 -7.93 4.32 5.36
C LEU A 106 -8.46 2.98 5.90
N LEU A 107 -8.28 2.69 7.18
CA LEU A 107 -8.81 1.47 7.82
C LEU A 107 -10.35 1.38 7.79
N LYS A 108 -11.04 2.50 7.81
CA LYS A 108 -12.51 2.55 7.69
C LYS A 108 -13.00 2.34 6.25
N GLU A 109 -12.24 2.80 5.28
CA GLU A 109 -12.67 2.88 3.88
C GLU A 109 -12.12 1.77 2.99
N VAL A 110 -10.99 1.18 3.38
CA VAL A 110 -10.27 0.17 2.59
C VAL A 110 -10.06 -1.08 3.43
N ARG A 111 -10.38 -2.24 2.85
CA ARG A 111 -10.03 -3.54 3.44
C ARG A 111 -8.60 -3.90 3.04
N PHE A 112 -7.77 -4.14 4.03
CA PHE A 112 -6.40 -4.60 3.85
C PHE A 112 -6.30 -6.11 4.06
N ASP A 113 -5.56 -6.79 3.18
CA ASP A 113 -5.28 -8.22 3.30
C ASP A 113 -4.06 -8.48 4.19
N ALA A 114 -3.13 -7.52 4.24
CA ALA A 114 -1.99 -7.55 5.14
C ALA A 114 -1.60 -6.14 5.61
N ILE A 115 -1.15 -6.05 6.84
CA ILE A 115 -0.56 -4.84 7.41
C ILE A 115 0.83 -5.21 7.91
N ARG A 116 1.83 -4.48 7.45
CA ARG A 116 3.23 -4.70 7.78
C ARG A 116 3.79 -3.49 8.50
N GLY A 117 4.33 -3.67 9.69
CA GLY A 117 4.92 -2.59 10.46
C GLY A 117 5.74 -3.12 11.62
N ASN A 118 6.47 -2.24 12.29
CA ASN A 118 7.11 -2.56 13.55
C ASN A 118 6.09 -2.63 14.71
N ILE A 119 6.54 -3.08 15.88
CA ILE A 119 5.67 -3.26 17.06
C ILE A 119 4.94 -1.97 17.44
N SER A 120 5.63 -0.82 17.38
CA SER A 120 5.05 0.48 17.73
C SER A 120 3.94 0.89 16.74
N GLU A 121 4.17 0.71 15.48
CA GLU A 121 3.19 0.99 14.41
C GLU A 121 1.96 0.11 14.55
N ILE A 122 2.13 -1.18 14.74
CA ILE A 122 1.02 -2.13 14.91
C ILE A 122 0.22 -1.84 16.19
N LYS A 123 0.89 -1.54 17.33
CA LYS A 123 0.20 -1.14 18.55
C LYS A 123 -0.62 0.14 18.37
N THR A 124 -0.08 1.12 17.66
CA THR A 124 -0.80 2.36 17.36
C THR A 124 -2.06 2.07 16.52
N LEU A 125 -1.93 1.27 15.46
CA LEU A 125 -3.11 0.89 14.65
C LEU A 125 -4.15 0.13 15.46
N ALA A 126 -3.73 -0.82 16.29
CA ALA A 126 -4.65 -1.58 17.15
C ALA A 126 -5.45 -0.65 18.06
N SER A 127 -4.82 0.38 18.64
CA SER A 127 -5.50 1.37 19.46
C SER A 127 -6.52 2.21 18.67
N LEU A 128 -6.26 2.50 17.40
CA LEU A 128 -7.20 3.21 16.52
C LEU A 128 -8.43 2.35 16.17
N CYS A 129 -8.26 1.05 16.14
CA CYS A 129 -9.36 0.10 15.88
C CYS A 129 -10.17 -0.25 17.14
N GLY A 130 -9.86 0.32 18.30
CA GLY A 130 -10.55 0.05 19.55
C GLY A 130 -10.16 -1.27 20.23
N THR A 131 -9.00 -1.79 19.92
CA THR A 131 -8.46 -3.03 20.49
C THR A 131 -7.21 -2.83 21.35
#